data_bf5dd3d8fe2c75024c55d33b3493eacb
#
_entry.id   bf5dd3d8fe2c75024c55d33b3493eacb
#
_cell.length_a   1.000
_cell.length_b   1.000
_cell.length_c   1.000
_cell.angle_alpha   90.00
_cell.angle_beta   90.00
_cell.angle_gamma   90.00
#
_symmetry.space_group_name_H-M   'P 1'
#
loop_
_entity.id
_entity.type
_entity.pdbx_description
1 polymer ?
#
loop_
_entity_poly.entity_id
_entity_poly.type
_entity_poly.pdbx_seq_one_letter_code
_entity_poly.pdbx_strand_id
1 'polypeptide(L)'
;MDTLEMNRNLSELMDREAIRECLFRYCRGIDRQDEAALRSAYWPDATDRHGPYQGSATGFIDWALEKLRTQGERSVHNIANLSITLRGTQAAVETYFMAL
;
A
#
# COMPACT_ATOMS: atom_id res chain seq x y z
N MET A 1 -13.97 -24.67 -17.96
CA MET A 1 -13.02 -24.43 -16.87
C MET A 1 -13.26 -25.47 -15.80
N ASP A 2 -12.25 -26.23 -15.43
CA ASP A 2 -12.38 -27.22 -14.37
C ASP A 2 -12.30 -26.57 -12.97
N THR A 3 -12.57 -27.39 -11.95
CA THR A 3 -12.61 -26.90 -10.55
C THR A 3 -11.25 -26.36 -10.08
N LEU A 4 -10.15 -27.00 -10.48
CA LEU A 4 -8.81 -26.51 -10.11
C LEU A 4 -8.50 -25.16 -10.73
N GLU A 5 -8.85 -24.97 -12.00
CA GLU A 5 -8.69 -23.68 -12.67
C GLU A 5 -9.55 -22.60 -12.02
N MET A 6 -10.79 -22.93 -11.69
CA MET A 6 -11.69 -22.00 -11.01
C MET A 6 -11.13 -21.60 -9.65
N ASN A 7 -10.65 -22.55 -8.86
CA ASN A 7 -10.08 -22.27 -7.54
C ASN A 7 -8.83 -21.41 -7.65
N ARG A 8 -7.97 -21.68 -8.62
CA ARG A 8 -6.77 -20.88 -8.84
C ARG A 8 -7.13 -19.45 -9.26
N ASN A 9 -8.07 -19.31 -10.18
CA ASN A 9 -8.51 -18.01 -10.66
C ASN A 9 -9.14 -17.19 -9.53
N LEU A 10 -9.96 -17.85 -8.69
CA LEU A 10 -10.57 -17.19 -7.54
C LEU A 10 -9.50 -16.73 -6.55
N SER A 11 -8.54 -17.59 -6.25
CA SER A 11 -7.43 -17.25 -5.35
C SER A 11 -6.65 -16.03 -5.86
N GLU A 12 -6.35 -15.99 -7.16
CA GLU A 12 -5.66 -14.84 -7.76
C GLU A 12 -6.48 -13.56 -7.68
N LEU A 13 -7.80 -13.66 -7.91
CA LEU A 13 -8.68 -12.49 -7.77
C LEU A 13 -8.71 -11.98 -6.33
N MET A 14 -8.75 -12.88 -5.36
CA MET A 14 -8.71 -12.52 -3.95
C MET A 14 -7.39 -11.86 -3.58
N ASP A 15 -6.28 -12.36 -4.09
CA ASP A 15 -4.96 -11.76 -3.86
C ASP A 15 -4.88 -10.35 -4.43
N ARG A 16 -5.39 -10.17 -5.65
CA ARG A 16 -5.43 -8.84 -6.30
C ARG A 16 -6.27 -7.86 -5.49
N GLU A 17 -7.41 -8.30 -4.98
CA GLU A 17 -8.27 -7.44 -4.16
C GLU A 17 -7.61 -7.09 -2.84
N ALA A 18 -6.94 -8.03 -2.20
CA ALA A 18 -6.20 -7.78 -0.96
C ALA A 18 -5.08 -6.74 -1.17
N ILE A 19 -4.39 -6.80 -2.31
CA ILE A 19 -3.36 -5.83 -2.66
C ILE A 19 -3.99 -4.44 -2.85
N ARG A 20 -5.10 -4.36 -3.56
CA ARG A 20 -5.83 -3.10 -3.76
C ARG A 20 -6.25 -2.48 -2.43
N GLU A 21 -6.82 -3.27 -1.55
CA GLU A 21 -7.22 -2.82 -0.21
C GLU A 21 -6.02 -2.34 0.62
N CYS A 22 -4.89 -3.02 0.49
CA CYS A 22 -3.65 -2.62 1.16
C CYS A 22 -3.23 -1.20 0.72
N LEU A 23 -3.26 -0.93 -0.57
CA LEU A 23 -2.94 0.41 -1.10
C LEU A 23 -3.92 1.46 -0.59
N PHE A 24 -5.20 1.13 -0.49
CA PHE A 24 -6.20 2.05 0.05
C PHE A 24 -5.96 2.34 1.53
N ARG A 25 -5.54 1.36 2.32
CA ARG A 25 -5.17 1.60 3.71
C ARG A 25 -3.96 2.52 3.84
N TYR A 26 -2.99 2.37 2.95
CA TYR A 26 -1.85 3.29 2.88
C TYR A 26 -2.33 4.72 2.63
N CYS A 27 -3.16 4.93 1.60
CA CYS A 27 -3.69 6.25 1.27
C CYS A 27 -4.46 6.86 2.44
N ARG A 28 -5.36 6.08 3.06
CA ARG A 28 -6.11 6.54 4.22
C ARG A 28 -5.20 6.89 5.38
N GLY A 29 -4.16 6.09 5.61
CA GLY A 29 -3.20 6.33 6.68
C GLY A 29 -2.49 7.65 6.54
N ILE A 30 -2.04 7.98 5.35
CA ILE A 30 -1.38 9.26 5.06
C ILE A 30 -2.39 10.39 5.07
N ASP A 31 -3.50 10.27 4.35
CA ASP A 31 -4.44 11.36 4.14
C ASP A 31 -5.14 11.79 5.42
N ARG A 32 -5.41 10.84 6.30
CA ARG A 32 -6.13 11.08 7.56
C ARG A 32 -5.26 10.96 8.80
N GLN A 33 -3.97 10.72 8.63
CA GLN A 33 -3.05 10.45 9.74
C GLN A 33 -3.57 9.32 10.62
N ASP A 34 -4.10 8.28 9.96
CA ASP A 34 -4.58 7.07 10.62
C ASP A 34 -3.41 6.11 10.75
N GLU A 35 -2.75 6.15 11.90
CA GLU A 35 -1.53 5.37 12.14
C GLU A 35 -1.78 3.87 12.02
N ALA A 36 -2.89 3.37 12.55
CA ALA A 36 -3.21 1.95 12.50
C ALA A 36 -3.39 1.48 11.06
N ALA A 37 -4.10 2.25 10.23
CA ALA A 37 -4.29 1.93 8.82
C ALA A 37 -2.95 1.92 8.09
N LEU A 38 -2.10 2.92 8.33
CA LEU A 38 -0.80 3.03 7.69
C LEU A 38 0.11 1.86 8.06
N ARG A 39 0.19 1.50 9.33
CA ARG A 39 1.00 0.37 9.79
C ARG A 39 0.50 -0.96 9.23
N SER A 40 -0.82 -1.10 9.06
CA SER A 40 -1.41 -2.32 8.50
C SER A 40 -1.06 -2.56 7.04
N ALA A 41 -0.57 -1.55 6.33
CA ALA A 41 -0.22 -1.64 4.92
C ALA A 41 1.19 -2.20 4.68
N TYR A 42 1.97 -2.44 5.74
CA TYR A 42 3.36 -2.88 5.62
C TYR A 42 3.61 -4.12 6.47
N TRP A 43 4.47 -5.00 5.97
CA TRP A 43 5.04 -6.07 6.78
C TRP A 43 5.95 -5.47 7.85
N PRO A 44 6.10 -6.13 9.02
CA PRO A 44 6.96 -5.61 10.10
C PRO A 44 8.42 -5.37 9.68
N ASP A 45 8.92 -6.17 8.74
CA ASP A 45 10.30 -6.11 8.25
C ASP A 45 10.42 -5.42 6.89
N ALA A 46 9.36 -4.75 6.43
CA ALA A 46 9.37 -4.06 5.15
C ALA A 46 10.32 -2.86 5.16
N THR A 47 10.76 -2.49 3.95
CA THR A 47 11.55 -1.28 3.74
C THR A 47 10.77 -0.31 2.86
N ASP A 48 11.11 0.97 2.94
CA ASP A 48 10.47 2.01 2.14
C ASP A 48 11.54 2.97 1.61
N ARG A 49 11.36 3.37 0.36
CA ARG A 49 12.11 4.46 -0.25
C ARG A 49 11.09 5.49 -0.70
N HIS A 50 11.08 6.66 -0.08
CA HIS A 50 10.01 7.62 -0.26
C HIS A 50 10.57 9.04 -0.22
N GLY A 51 10.78 9.62 -1.40
CA GLY A 51 11.41 10.92 -1.50
C GLY A 51 12.77 10.93 -0.78
N PRO A 52 12.96 11.79 0.21
CA PRO A 52 14.22 11.86 0.95
C PRO A 52 14.41 10.73 1.95
N TYR A 53 13.37 9.94 2.25
CA TYR A 53 13.45 8.85 3.21
C TYR A 53 13.88 7.55 2.53
N GLN A 54 14.77 6.81 3.19
CA GLN A 54 15.11 5.44 2.82
C GLN A 54 15.45 4.67 4.09
N GLY A 55 14.77 3.54 4.30
CA GLY A 55 15.03 2.71 5.47
C GLY A 55 13.87 1.78 5.75
N SER A 56 13.65 1.44 7.02
CA SER A 56 12.55 0.57 7.42
C SER A 56 11.20 1.25 7.19
N ALA A 57 10.18 0.45 6.87
CA ALA A 57 8.83 0.97 6.74
C ALA A 57 8.33 1.55 8.06
N THR A 58 8.67 0.93 9.19
CA THR A 58 8.33 1.46 10.52
C THR A 58 8.92 2.86 10.72
N GLY A 59 10.18 3.06 10.36
CA GLY A 59 10.82 4.37 10.43
C GLY A 59 10.18 5.37 9.47
N PHE A 60 9.80 4.93 8.27
CA PHE A 60 9.07 5.78 7.33
C PHE A 60 7.76 6.29 7.93
N ILE A 61 6.99 5.40 8.55
CA ILE A 61 5.71 5.75 9.14
C ILE A 61 5.90 6.81 10.23
N ASP A 62 6.85 6.61 11.12
CA ASP A 62 7.16 7.57 12.17
C ASP A 62 7.56 8.94 11.58
N TRP A 63 8.44 8.91 10.58
CA TRP A 63 8.90 10.13 9.90
C TRP A 63 7.75 10.85 9.19
N ALA A 64 6.92 10.12 8.44
CA ALA A 64 5.81 10.70 7.67
C ALA A 64 4.74 11.31 8.58
N LEU A 65 4.36 10.61 9.65
CA LEU A 65 3.35 11.10 10.58
C LEU A 65 3.85 12.33 11.34
N GLU A 66 5.10 12.33 11.76
CA GLU A 66 5.69 13.51 12.41
C GLU A 66 5.67 14.71 11.49
N LYS A 67 6.08 14.52 10.24
CA LYS A 67 6.08 15.59 9.24
C LYS A 67 4.67 16.14 9.00
N LEU A 68 3.68 15.26 8.85
CA LEU A 68 2.29 15.68 8.63
C LEU A 68 1.72 16.43 9.83
N ARG A 69 2.02 15.97 11.05
CA ARG A 69 1.56 16.60 12.27
C ARG A 69 2.16 17.98 12.49
N THR A 70 3.45 18.14 12.22
CA THR A 70 4.15 19.40 12.46
C THR A 70 3.88 20.43 11.37
N GLN A 71 3.71 20.01 10.11
CA GLN A 71 3.46 20.91 9.00
C GLN A 71 1.98 21.24 8.82
N GLY A 72 1.09 20.50 9.47
CA GLY A 72 -0.35 20.73 9.39
C GLY A 72 -0.92 20.49 7.99
N GLU A 73 -0.17 19.83 7.12
CA GLU A 73 -0.61 19.57 5.75
C GLU A 73 -1.64 18.45 5.70
N ARG A 74 -2.57 18.59 4.78
CA ARG A 74 -3.49 17.53 4.40
C ARG A 74 -3.20 17.12 2.98
N SER A 75 -3.44 15.85 2.71
CA SER A 75 -3.27 15.32 1.37
C SER A 75 -4.47 14.44 1.00
N VAL A 76 -4.65 14.26 -0.30
CA VAL A 76 -5.60 13.33 -0.86
C VAL A 76 -4.85 12.52 -1.90
N HIS A 77 -4.75 11.21 -1.68
CA HIS A 77 -4.12 10.31 -2.63
C HIS A 77 -5.18 9.57 -3.43
N ASN A 78 -5.11 9.73 -4.74
CA ASN A 78 -5.95 8.98 -5.68
C ASN A 78 -5.07 7.97 -6.40
N ILE A 79 -5.36 6.69 -6.20
CA ILE A 79 -4.70 5.61 -6.92
C ILE A 79 -5.32 5.52 -8.31
N ALA A 80 -4.47 5.54 -9.32
CA ALA A 80 -4.90 5.43 -10.71
C ALA A 80 -4.54 4.03 -11.25
N ASN A 81 -3.97 3.95 -12.43
CA ASN A 81 -3.68 2.68 -13.07
C ASN A 81 -2.86 1.77 -12.16
N LEU A 82 -3.38 0.56 -11.96
CA LEU A 82 -2.78 -0.42 -11.07
C LEU A 82 -2.39 -1.65 -11.88
N SER A 83 -1.11 -2.00 -11.83
CA SER A 83 -0.58 -3.20 -12.49
C SER A 83 -0.06 -4.15 -11.42
N ILE A 84 -0.58 -5.37 -11.42
CA ILE A 84 -0.22 -6.41 -10.43
C ILE A 84 0.25 -7.64 -11.18
N THR A 85 1.46 -8.09 -10.86
CA THR A 85 1.99 -9.37 -11.35
C THR A 85 2.13 -10.31 -10.16
N LEU A 86 1.35 -11.38 -10.16
CA LEU A 86 1.38 -12.37 -9.09
C LEU A 86 2.39 -13.48 -9.42
N ARG A 87 3.12 -13.90 -8.38
CA ARG A 87 4.09 -14.98 -8.53
C ARG A 87 4.16 -15.75 -7.21
N GLY A 88 3.29 -16.76 -7.07
CA GLY A 88 3.18 -17.54 -5.83
C GLY A 88 2.79 -16.65 -4.65
N THR A 89 3.66 -16.55 -3.66
CA THR A 89 3.45 -15.75 -2.46
C THR A 89 3.97 -14.32 -2.60
N GLN A 90 4.40 -13.93 -3.79
CA GLN A 90 4.96 -12.62 -4.06
C GLN A 90 4.16 -11.89 -5.14
N ALA A 91 4.22 -10.58 -5.12
CA ALA A 91 3.61 -9.76 -6.15
C ALA A 91 4.50 -8.55 -6.46
N ALA A 92 4.57 -8.20 -7.74
CA ALA A 92 5.13 -6.92 -8.17
C ALA A 92 3.96 -6.01 -8.49
N VAL A 93 3.94 -4.82 -7.90
CA VAL A 93 2.83 -3.88 -8.01
C VAL A 93 3.36 -2.53 -8.44
N GLU A 94 2.73 -1.98 -9.47
CA GLU A 94 3.02 -0.62 -9.95
C GLU A 94 1.72 0.13 -10.03
N THR A 95 1.71 1.36 -9.57
CA THR A 95 0.53 2.21 -9.67
C THR A 95 0.93 3.65 -9.94
N TYR A 96 0.10 4.34 -10.71
CA TYR A 96 0.14 5.78 -10.80
C TYR A 96 -0.76 6.35 -9.71
N PHE A 97 -0.41 7.53 -9.22
CA PHE A 97 -1.24 8.19 -8.24
C PHE A 97 -1.19 9.71 -8.43
N MET A 98 -2.23 10.37 -7.95
CA MET A 98 -2.25 11.82 -7.83
C MET A 98 -2.37 12.17 -6.36
N ALA A 99 -1.48 13.05 -5.89
CA ALA A 99 -1.52 13.57 -4.52
C ALA A 99 -1.86 15.06 -4.58
N LEU A 100 -2.96 15.42 -3.95
CA LEU A 100 -3.46 16.79 -3.93
C LEU A 100 -3.26 17.46 -2.57
#